data_06bb96f039618751d56ec54ec2b9235a
#
_entry.id   06bb96f039618751d56ec54ec2b9235a
#
_cell.length_a   1.000
_cell.length_b   1.000
_cell.length_c   1.000
_cell.angle_alpha   90.00
_cell.angle_beta   90.00
_cell.angle_gamma   90.00
#
_symmetry.space_group_name_H-M   'P 1'
#
loop_
_entity.id
_entity.type
_entity.pdbx_description
1 polymer ?
#
loop_
_entity_poly.entity_id
_entity_poly.type
_entity_poly.pdbx_seq_one_letter_code
_entity_poly.pdbx_strand_id
1 'polypeptide(L)'
;RGYLLHAMQWLQDSEGHVPEYWVHLRPTTPLRKVEIVDQAILEIMKHPEATSLRSGHPVPESPFKWFQKDSNGYFKGIRTDDPRPEYYNLPRQAFPPVYVPDGYVDILKTSFVLNSESLHGDKIFGFISPSCVEVDSKEELEILEFQLSKKGSPLLDYLKQRIS
;
A
#
# COMPACT_ATOMS: atom_id res chain seq x y z
N ARG A 1 8.40 8.16 9.89
CA ARG A 1 9.18 9.28 9.37
C ARG A 1 10.59 9.31 9.96
N GLY A 2 10.76 9.14 11.29
CA GLY A 2 12.08 9.26 11.93
C GLY A 2 13.18 8.39 11.32
N TYR A 3 12.90 7.11 11.04
CA TYR A 3 13.86 6.19 10.41
C TYR A 3 14.29 6.68 9.01
N LEU A 4 13.37 7.26 8.24
CA LEU A 4 13.66 7.74 6.89
C LEU A 4 14.54 9.00 6.93
N LEU A 5 14.24 9.95 7.82
CA LEU A 5 15.10 11.13 8.03
C LEU A 5 16.50 10.74 8.49
N HIS A 6 16.62 9.74 9.37
CA HIS A 6 17.90 9.21 9.77
C HIS A 6 18.67 8.59 8.59
N ALA A 7 18.00 7.79 7.75
CA ALA A 7 18.62 7.21 6.55
C ALA A 7 19.06 8.31 5.55
N MET A 8 18.24 9.35 5.35
CA MET A 8 18.60 10.50 4.51
C MET A 8 19.86 11.22 5.03
N GLN A 9 19.91 11.48 6.34
CA GLN A 9 21.07 12.12 6.95
C GLN A 9 22.33 11.24 6.80
N TRP A 10 22.20 9.93 7.07
CA TRP A 10 23.31 9.01 6.93
C TRP A 10 23.86 8.96 5.50
N LEU A 11 22.99 8.90 4.48
CA LEU A 11 23.42 8.95 3.08
C LEU A 11 24.06 10.29 2.72
N GLN A 12 23.51 11.40 3.19
CA GLN A 12 24.11 12.73 2.97
C GLN A 12 25.52 12.80 3.56
N ASP A 13 25.73 12.25 4.75
CA ASP A 13 27.02 12.30 5.47
C ASP A 13 28.04 11.33 4.85
N SER A 14 27.60 10.14 4.41
CA SER A 14 28.48 9.08 3.91
C SER A 14 28.76 9.14 2.40
N GLU A 15 27.77 9.55 1.61
CA GLU A 15 27.82 9.51 0.14
C GLU A 15 27.71 10.90 -0.51
N GLY A 16 27.40 11.93 0.26
CA GLY A 16 27.28 13.30 -0.22
C GLY A 16 26.01 13.58 -1.01
N HIS A 17 25.08 12.61 -1.12
CA HIS A 17 23.83 12.80 -1.84
C HIS A 17 22.69 11.99 -1.22
N VAL A 18 21.45 12.46 -1.47
CA VAL A 18 20.22 11.76 -1.06
C VAL A 18 19.39 11.51 -2.33
N PRO A 19 18.83 10.30 -2.53
CA PRO A 19 18.01 10.01 -3.71
C PRO A 19 16.75 10.87 -3.73
N GLU A 20 16.22 11.16 -4.92
CA GLU A 20 15.00 11.94 -5.09
C GLU A 20 13.76 11.19 -4.56
N TYR A 21 13.73 9.88 -4.71
CA TYR A 21 12.64 9.01 -4.31
C TYR A 21 13.11 7.87 -3.42
N TRP A 22 12.26 7.46 -2.49
CA TRP A 22 12.46 6.33 -1.58
C TRP A 22 11.38 5.28 -1.84
N VAL A 23 11.80 4.10 -2.26
CA VAL A 23 10.90 2.97 -2.45
C VAL A 23 10.83 2.18 -1.15
N HIS A 24 9.68 2.26 -0.49
CA HIS A 24 9.44 1.57 0.77
C HIS A 24 8.72 0.25 0.52
N LEU A 25 9.42 -0.85 0.75
CA LEU A 25 8.92 -2.21 0.60
C LEU A 25 8.78 -2.85 1.98
N ARG A 26 7.55 -3.16 2.39
CA ARG A 26 7.32 -3.78 3.69
C ARG A 26 7.71 -5.26 3.66
N PRO A 27 8.45 -5.77 4.65
CA PRO A 27 8.83 -7.18 4.70
C PRO A 27 7.62 -8.13 4.80
N THR A 28 6.50 -7.65 5.37
CA THR A 28 5.24 -8.40 5.49
C THR A 28 4.53 -8.70 4.17
N THR A 29 5.01 -8.15 3.06
CA THR A 29 4.48 -8.43 1.71
C THR A 29 5.57 -9.08 0.83
N PRO A 30 5.94 -10.35 1.04
CA PRO A 30 7.15 -10.93 0.43
C PRO A 30 7.00 -11.33 -1.04
N LEU A 31 5.78 -11.59 -1.54
CA LEU A 31 5.56 -12.10 -2.90
C LEU A 31 5.35 -10.99 -3.94
N ARG A 32 6.16 -9.96 -3.90
CA ARG A 32 6.16 -8.90 -4.91
C ARG A 32 6.79 -9.37 -6.21
N LYS A 33 6.27 -8.85 -7.31
CA LYS A 33 6.91 -8.94 -8.62
C LYS A 33 7.76 -7.69 -8.84
N VAL A 34 9.01 -7.86 -9.22
CA VAL A 34 9.96 -6.78 -9.47
C VAL A 34 9.41 -5.82 -10.52
N GLU A 35 8.83 -6.35 -11.60
CA GLU A 35 8.29 -5.58 -12.71
C GLU A 35 7.16 -4.63 -12.28
N ILE A 36 6.38 -5.00 -11.25
CA ILE A 36 5.31 -4.14 -10.71
C ILE A 36 5.91 -2.99 -9.88
N VAL A 37 6.98 -3.26 -9.13
CA VAL A 37 7.71 -2.22 -8.39
C VAL A 37 8.35 -1.23 -9.35
N ASP A 38 9.00 -1.72 -10.42
CA ASP A 38 9.59 -0.88 -11.46
C ASP A 38 8.54 -0.02 -12.17
N GLN A 39 7.37 -0.59 -12.47
CA GLN A 39 6.25 0.17 -13.03
C GLN A 39 5.79 1.30 -12.10
N ALA A 40 5.70 1.05 -10.78
CA ALA A 40 5.33 2.08 -9.81
C ALA A 40 6.37 3.22 -9.78
N ILE A 41 7.67 2.91 -9.86
CA ILE A 41 8.75 3.90 -9.95
C ILE A 41 8.60 4.75 -11.21
N LEU A 42 8.41 4.12 -12.36
CA LEU A 42 8.23 4.83 -13.62
C LEU A 42 6.95 5.69 -13.61
N GLU A 43 5.91 5.25 -12.89
CA GLU A 43 4.66 5.98 -12.83
C GLU A 43 4.76 7.25 -11.99
N ILE A 44 5.37 7.19 -10.80
CA ILE A 44 5.54 8.40 -9.97
C ILE A 44 6.39 9.47 -10.67
N MET A 45 7.36 9.06 -11.48
CA MET A 45 8.22 9.98 -12.24
C MET A 45 7.45 10.78 -13.31
N LYS A 46 6.30 10.28 -13.77
CA LYS A 46 5.39 11.00 -14.71
C LYS A 46 4.50 12.01 -14.00
N HIS A 47 4.44 11.98 -12.66
CA HIS A 47 3.58 12.82 -11.82
C HIS A 47 4.40 13.70 -10.89
N PRO A 48 5.13 14.71 -11.41
CA PRO A 48 6.01 15.57 -10.61
C PRO A 48 5.25 16.34 -9.51
N GLU A 49 3.96 16.58 -9.68
CA GLU A 49 3.08 17.23 -8.72
C GLU A 49 2.70 16.34 -7.53
N ALA A 50 2.85 15.01 -7.66
CA ALA A 50 2.55 14.07 -6.58
C ALA A 50 3.55 14.21 -5.43
N THR A 51 3.06 14.12 -4.20
CA THR A 51 3.89 14.12 -2.98
C THR A 51 4.40 12.71 -2.64
N SER A 52 3.66 11.69 -3.03
CA SER A 52 4.02 10.28 -2.90
C SER A 52 3.20 9.42 -3.87
N LEU A 53 3.59 8.15 -3.99
CA LEU A 53 2.77 7.10 -4.59
C LEU A 53 2.46 6.05 -3.53
N ARG A 54 1.25 5.52 -3.55
CA ARG A 54 0.85 4.43 -2.69
C ARG A 54 0.10 3.35 -3.47
N SER A 55 0.50 2.10 -3.27
CA SER A 55 -0.21 0.97 -3.87
C SER A 55 -1.51 0.65 -3.16
N GLY A 56 -2.44 0.10 -3.92
CA GLY A 56 -3.70 -0.41 -3.41
C GLY A 56 -4.41 -1.27 -4.45
N HIS A 57 -5.29 -2.15 -3.98
CA HIS A 57 -6.09 -3.00 -4.84
C HIS A 57 -7.59 -2.79 -4.62
N PRO A 58 -8.44 -3.07 -5.64
CA PRO A 58 -9.89 -2.94 -5.50
C PRO A 58 -10.43 -3.89 -4.44
N VAL A 59 -11.33 -3.42 -3.58
CA VAL A 59 -11.99 -4.28 -2.60
C VAL A 59 -13.21 -4.99 -3.19
N PRO A 60 -13.45 -6.25 -2.81
CA PRO A 60 -14.64 -6.98 -3.24
C PRO A 60 -15.93 -6.43 -2.60
N GLU A 61 -15.84 -5.87 -1.39
CA GLU A 61 -16.97 -5.30 -0.67
C GLU A 61 -16.80 -3.79 -0.49
N SER A 62 -17.85 -3.03 -0.78
CA SER A 62 -17.82 -1.59 -0.62
C SER A 62 -17.89 -1.19 0.85
N PRO A 63 -16.92 -0.44 1.40
CA PRO A 63 -16.98 0.07 2.77
C PRO A 63 -18.15 1.03 2.99
N PHE A 64 -18.72 1.59 1.94
CA PHE A 64 -19.94 2.41 2.04
C PHE A 64 -21.16 1.65 2.50
N LYS A 65 -21.12 0.32 2.54
CA LYS A 65 -22.18 -0.55 3.06
C LYS A 65 -21.96 -1.00 4.51
N TRP A 66 -20.86 -0.58 5.12
CA TRP A 66 -20.51 -1.01 6.48
C TRP A 66 -21.23 -0.19 7.55
N PHE A 67 -21.18 -0.71 8.76
CA PHE A 67 -21.82 -0.11 9.92
C PHE A 67 -20.81 0.25 11.00
N GLN A 68 -21.12 1.31 11.70
CA GLN A 68 -20.56 1.58 13.02
C GLN A 68 -21.61 1.21 14.08
N LYS A 69 -21.16 0.67 15.20
CA LYS A 69 -22.01 0.41 16.35
C LYS A 69 -21.94 1.62 17.30
N ASP A 70 -23.09 2.18 17.64
CA ASP A 70 -23.15 3.29 18.59
C ASP A 70 -23.06 2.81 20.05
N SER A 71 -22.98 3.75 21.00
CA SER A 71 -22.88 3.46 22.45
C SER A 71 -24.12 2.72 23.01
N ASN A 72 -25.26 2.79 22.33
CA ASN A 72 -26.49 2.12 22.71
C ASN A 72 -26.64 0.73 22.06
N GLY A 73 -25.67 0.33 21.25
CA GLY A 73 -25.64 -1.00 20.61
C GLY A 73 -26.28 -1.05 19.22
N TYR A 74 -26.76 0.06 18.66
CA TYR A 74 -27.38 0.08 17.33
C TYR A 74 -26.37 0.30 16.22
N PHE A 75 -26.60 -0.35 15.09
CA PHE A 75 -25.83 -0.14 13.88
C PHE A 75 -26.29 1.12 13.14
N LYS A 76 -25.31 1.94 12.76
CA LYS A 76 -25.48 3.09 11.86
C LYS A 76 -24.56 2.91 10.67
N GLY A 77 -25.08 3.12 9.45
CA GLY A 77 -24.26 3.13 8.25
C GLY A 77 -23.18 4.19 8.35
N ILE A 78 -21.97 3.89 7.90
CA ILE A 78 -20.82 4.81 8.00
C ILE A 78 -20.94 6.03 7.09
N ARG A 79 -21.76 5.94 6.06
CA ARG A 79 -21.99 7.04 5.13
C ARG A 79 -23.25 7.83 5.53
N THR A 80 -23.05 8.77 6.45
CA THR A 80 -24.15 9.59 7.02
C THR A 80 -24.68 10.65 6.06
N ASP A 81 -23.98 10.91 4.96
CA ASP A 81 -24.30 11.91 3.93
C ASP A 81 -25.11 11.34 2.75
N ASP A 82 -25.37 10.04 2.72
CA ASP A 82 -26.15 9.42 1.64
C ASP A 82 -27.65 9.61 1.89
N PRO A 83 -28.39 10.35 1.03
CA PRO A 83 -29.80 10.63 1.23
C PRO A 83 -30.72 9.45 0.91
N ARG A 84 -30.20 8.38 0.30
CA ARG A 84 -31.01 7.23 -0.10
C ARG A 84 -31.37 6.39 1.12
N PRO A 85 -32.65 6.01 1.33
CA PRO A 85 -33.03 5.17 2.45
C PRO A 85 -32.35 3.81 2.33
N GLU A 86 -31.84 3.30 3.46
CA GLU A 86 -31.15 2.00 3.55
C GLU A 86 -30.08 1.79 2.44
N TYR A 87 -29.31 2.84 2.10
CA TYR A 87 -28.30 2.81 1.03
C TYR A 87 -27.35 1.62 1.14
N TYR A 88 -27.08 1.13 2.34
CA TYR A 88 -26.20 -0.03 2.60
C TYR A 88 -26.75 -1.35 2.05
N ASN A 89 -28.05 -1.42 1.69
CA ASN A 89 -28.65 -2.57 1.01
C ASN A 89 -28.55 -2.49 -0.52
N LEU A 90 -28.11 -1.37 -1.07
CA LEU A 90 -27.96 -1.21 -2.51
C LEU A 90 -26.85 -2.12 -3.09
N PRO A 91 -26.94 -2.49 -4.37
CA PRO A 91 -25.90 -3.24 -5.04
C PRO A 91 -24.56 -2.48 -5.00
N ARG A 92 -23.44 -3.22 -4.98
CA ARG A 92 -22.08 -2.64 -4.97
C ARG A 92 -21.87 -1.59 -6.06
N GLN A 93 -22.44 -1.83 -7.24
CA GLN A 93 -22.34 -0.95 -8.42
C GLN A 93 -22.99 0.43 -8.22
N ALA A 94 -23.82 0.58 -7.19
CA ALA A 94 -24.40 1.88 -6.80
C ALA A 94 -23.41 2.82 -6.10
N PHE A 95 -22.18 2.34 -5.82
CA PHE A 95 -21.12 3.08 -5.14
C PHE A 95 -19.88 3.20 -6.04
N PRO A 96 -19.08 4.27 -5.86
CA PRO A 96 -17.82 4.40 -6.57
C PRO A 96 -16.85 3.27 -6.18
N PRO A 97 -15.89 2.93 -7.06
CA PRO A 97 -14.82 2.00 -6.72
C PRO A 97 -13.98 2.53 -5.56
N VAL A 98 -13.59 1.65 -4.67
CA VAL A 98 -12.71 1.94 -3.54
C VAL A 98 -11.57 0.94 -3.50
N TYR A 99 -10.47 1.36 -2.91
CA TYR A 99 -9.23 0.61 -2.89
C TYR A 99 -8.75 0.47 -1.45
N VAL A 100 -8.23 -0.70 -1.11
CA VAL A 100 -7.50 -0.91 0.13
C VAL A 100 -6.04 -0.60 -0.14
N PRO A 101 -5.41 0.32 0.62
CA PRO A 101 -3.97 0.45 0.62
C PRO A 101 -3.34 -0.87 1.06
N ASP A 102 -2.34 -1.32 0.34
CA ASP A 102 -1.61 -2.54 0.65
C ASP A 102 -0.11 -2.25 0.84
N GLY A 103 0.61 -3.24 1.32
CA GLY A 103 2.05 -3.12 1.54
C GLY A 103 2.88 -3.39 0.28
N TYR A 104 2.28 -3.39 -0.92
CA TYR A 104 2.99 -3.79 -2.13
C TYR A 104 4.14 -2.83 -2.45
N VAL A 105 3.87 -1.54 -2.58
CA VAL A 105 4.89 -0.50 -2.76
C VAL A 105 4.39 0.87 -2.32
N ASP A 106 5.16 1.57 -1.51
CA ASP A 106 5.01 3.00 -1.27
C ASP A 106 6.25 3.72 -1.82
N ILE A 107 6.08 4.86 -2.51
CA ILE A 107 7.20 5.68 -2.97
C ILE A 107 7.05 7.08 -2.40
N LEU A 108 8.08 7.53 -1.70
CA LEU A 108 8.11 8.80 -0.99
C LEU A 108 9.07 9.77 -1.68
N LYS A 109 8.67 11.03 -1.81
CA LYS A 109 9.49 12.07 -2.42
C LYS A 109 10.35 12.76 -1.36
N THR A 110 11.66 12.74 -1.51
CA THR A 110 12.63 13.33 -0.57
C THR A 110 12.31 14.78 -0.25
N SER A 111 12.07 15.59 -1.28
CA SER A 111 11.77 17.02 -1.09
C SER A 111 10.52 17.27 -0.26
N PHE A 112 9.50 16.39 -0.36
CA PHE A 112 8.30 16.49 0.45
C PHE A 112 8.57 16.07 1.91
N VAL A 113 9.22 14.92 2.12
CA VAL A 113 9.50 14.38 3.47
C VAL A 113 10.37 15.33 4.29
N LEU A 114 11.32 16.01 3.67
CA LEU A 114 12.20 17.00 4.34
C LEU A 114 11.42 18.23 4.79
N ASN A 115 10.45 18.70 3.99
CA ASN A 115 9.74 19.96 4.20
C ASN A 115 8.32 19.78 4.84
N SER A 116 7.96 18.57 5.28
CA SER A 116 6.64 18.27 5.85
C SER A 116 6.77 17.38 7.07
N GLU A 117 5.81 17.46 7.99
CA GLU A 117 5.68 16.50 9.10
C GLU A 117 5.00 15.19 8.68
N SER A 118 4.43 15.15 7.49
CA SER A 118 3.77 13.97 6.89
C SER A 118 4.73 13.18 6.01
N LEU A 119 4.47 11.86 5.83
CA LEU A 119 5.20 11.02 4.87
C LEU A 119 4.61 11.09 3.47
N HIS A 120 3.29 11.05 3.35
CA HIS A 120 2.62 10.89 2.06
C HIS A 120 2.07 12.21 1.50
N GLY A 121 1.61 13.12 2.37
CA GLY A 121 0.99 14.38 1.94
C GLY A 121 -0.45 14.19 1.47
N ASP A 122 -0.95 15.19 0.74
CA ASP A 122 -2.31 15.29 0.25
C ASP A 122 -2.47 14.91 -1.24
N LYS A 123 -1.35 14.87 -1.99
CA LYS A 123 -1.32 14.47 -3.41
C LYS A 123 -0.71 13.09 -3.57
N ILE A 124 -1.38 12.08 -3.00
CA ILE A 124 -0.96 10.69 -3.08
C ILE A 124 -1.39 10.11 -4.42
N PHE A 125 -0.44 9.76 -5.28
CA PHE A 125 -0.76 9.04 -6.51
C PHE A 125 -1.14 7.59 -6.19
N GLY A 126 -2.36 7.18 -6.58
CA GLY A 126 -2.87 5.82 -6.36
C GLY A 126 -2.36 4.86 -7.43
N PHE A 127 -1.54 3.89 -7.06
CA PHE A 127 -1.04 2.85 -7.95
C PHE A 127 -1.82 1.55 -7.73
N ILE A 128 -2.45 1.01 -8.78
CA ILE A 128 -3.22 -0.22 -8.68
C ILE A 128 -2.28 -1.42 -8.75
N SER A 129 -2.12 -2.10 -7.62
CA SER A 129 -1.32 -3.32 -7.48
C SER A 129 -2.16 -4.58 -7.63
N PRO A 130 -1.55 -5.72 -7.98
CA PRO A 130 -2.17 -7.01 -7.77
C PRO A 130 -2.44 -7.24 -6.27
N SER A 131 -3.56 -7.90 -5.96
CA SER A 131 -3.80 -8.36 -4.58
C SER A 131 -2.67 -9.29 -4.13
N CYS A 132 -2.13 -9.06 -2.96
CA CYS A 132 -1.06 -9.85 -2.35
C CYS A 132 -1.42 -10.22 -0.91
N VAL A 133 -0.82 -11.29 -0.41
CA VAL A 133 -0.91 -11.65 0.99
C VAL A 133 0.03 -10.73 1.77
N GLU A 134 -0.52 -10.06 2.76
CA GLU A 134 0.22 -9.36 3.80
C GLU A 134 0.29 -10.28 5.02
N VAL A 135 1.48 -10.49 5.59
CA VAL A 135 1.70 -11.49 6.65
C VAL A 135 1.84 -10.76 7.99
N ASP A 136 0.72 -10.65 8.70
CA ASP A 136 0.66 -10.08 10.03
C ASP A 136 0.24 -11.12 11.10
N SER A 137 -0.15 -12.33 10.64
CA SER A 137 -0.58 -13.44 11.50
C SER A 137 0.04 -14.77 11.05
N LYS A 138 -0.07 -15.79 11.90
CA LYS A 138 0.39 -17.14 11.58
C LYS A 138 -0.46 -17.77 10.47
N GLU A 139 -1.75 -17.53 10.47
CA GLU A 139 -2.69 -18.00 9.47
C GLU A 139 -2.37 -17.43 8.08
N GLU A 140 -1.97 -16.16 8.00
CA GLU A 140 -1.55 -15.54 6.74
C GLU A 140 -0.20 -16.09 6.25
N LEU A 141 0.69 -16.46 7.17
CA LEU A 141 1.93 -17.15 6.81
C LEU A 141 1.64 -18.52 6.19
N GLU A 142 0.70 -19.30 6.73
CA GLU A 142 0.28 -20.59 6.17
C GLU A 142 -0.33 -20.42 4.76
N ILE A 143 -1.12 -19.35 4.54
CA ILE A 143 -1.64 -19.01 3.20
C ILE A 143 -0.50 -18.67 2.24
N LEU A 144 0.50 -17.91 2.70
CA LEU A 144 1.68 -17.56 1.91
C LEU A 144 2.48 -18.78 1.52
N GLU A 145 2.75 -19.70 2.46
CA GLU A 145 3.45 -20.97 2.22
C GLU A 145 2.70 -21.84 1.20
N PHE A 146 1.38 -21.90 1.31
CA PHE A 146 0.55 -22.59 0.33
C PHE A 146 0.68 -21.96 -1.06
N GLN A 147 0.64 -20.64 -1.18
CA GLN A 147 0.81 -19.95 -2.45
C GLN A 147 2.19 -20.22 -3.06
N LEU A 148 3.26 -20.17 -2.24
CA LEU A 148 4.62 -20.50 -2.65
C LEU A 148 4.74 -21.94 -3.17
N SER A 149 4.10 -22.90 -2.49
CA SER A 149 4.11 -24.31 -2.91
C SER A 149 3.45 -24.54 -4.26
N LYS A 150 2.46 -23.70 -4.63
CA LYS A 150 1.70 -23.83 -5.88
C LYS A 150 2.30 -23.04 -7.04
N LYS A 151 2.80 -21.82 -6.78
CA LYS A 151 3.21 -20.88 -7.82
C LYS A 151 4.74 -20.70 -7.92
N GLY A 152 5.49 -21.14 -6.89
CA GLY A 152 6.90 -20.80 -6.76
C GLY A 152 7.12 -19.30 -6.50
N SER A 153 8.37 -18.89 -6.44
CA SER A 153 8.78 -17.49 -6.40
C SER A 153 10.14 -17.33 -7.03
N PRO A 154 10.28 -16.54 -8.13
CA PRO A 154 11.57 -16.27 -8.74
C PRO A 154 12.61 -15.71 -7.76
N LEU A 155 12.15 -14.87 -6.81
CA LEU A 155 13.03 -14.31 -5.77
C LEU A 155 13.54 -15.41 -4.81
N LEU A 156 12.67 -16.34 -4.39
CA LEU A 156 13.07 -17.44 -3.54
C LEU A 156 14.06 -18.37 -4.25
N ASP A 157 13.85 -18.65 -5.53
CA ASP A 157 14.74 -19.47 -6.34
C ASP A 157 16.11 -18.81 -6.50
N TYR A 158 16.13 -17.50 -6.74
CA TYR A 158 17.34 -16.71 -6.80
C TYR A 158 18.12 -16.73 -5.46
N LEU A 159 17.42 -16.57 -4.33
CA LEU A 159 18.05 -16.62 -3.01
C LEU A 159 18.63 -18.00 -2.68
N LYS A 160 17.91 -19.09 -3.00
CA LYS A 160 18.40 -20.45 -2.81
C LYS A 160 19.69 -20.73 -3.57
N GLN A 161 19.83 -20.21 -4.79
CA GLN A 161 21.05 -20.36 -5.60
C GLN A 161 22.27 -19.63 -5.03
N ARG A 162 22.07 -18.62 -4.18
CA ARG A 162 23.16 -17.83 -3.57
C ARG A 162 23.56 -18.28 -2.17
N ILE A 163 22.73 -19.05 -1.50
CA ILE A 163 22.96 -19.54 -0.13
C ILE A 163 23.51 -20.98 -0.14
N SER A 164 23.38 -21.68 -1.28
CA SER A 164 24.00 -22.99 -1.54
C SER A 164 25.45 -22.82 -2.06
#